data_34adc3ac128e74179413fb7bf7ce39cf
#
_entry.id   34adc3ac128e74179413fb7bf7ce39cf
#
_cell.length_a   1.000
_cell.length_b   1.000
_cell.length_c   1.000
_cell.angle_alpha   90.00
_cell.angle_beta   90.00
_cell.angle_gamma   90.00
#
_symmetry.space_group_name_H-M   'P 1'
#
loop_
_entity.id
_entity.type
_entity.pdbx_description
1 polymer ?
#
loop_
_entity_poly.entity_id
_entity_poly.type
_entity_poly.pdbx_seq_one_letter_code
_entity_poly.pdbx_strand_id
1 'polypeptide(L)'
;MTSEVMIMNRQAVVLAADSAVTYGGGPGSVVTLEAEKILQLGPNMALMVYSRGDVLGRSWSHIAHAFKRAHGDHDFDSVQACADAFFAFIDQNRALFPEKEEVEELESLMRAAMLTVLNHARTLRHHAPSEYGDDAAAFEGALDLYRAHLLQDDGGAERANLDVFAELDRDRFYERYAAMLDSLISDALGPFGMQEGIRNKLFDFAYLIVTKPAFLEPYAGLVFAGFGESDVFPVYTHYYASILVDGVMKRAHDETTQVGVENGPNAFLRTFAQAEMTHAFLRGVHPYLFDVMASMNMVTNEAASEIALRKAGLDDAAVDAVMSELRDSELLSLSAEFIHTARTISQEEFIDPFIAVVAASGKKQMGETAKALVELNILKSDLHQTQTGVGGEVDVAMISRTGGFEWYAKKS
;
A
#
# COMPACT_ATOMS: atom_id res chain seq x y z
N MET A 1 -1.68 -5.36 11.48
CA MET A 1 -2.00 -3.98 11.00
C MET A 1 -1.15 -3.00 11.79
N THR A 2 -0.88 -1.82 11.32
CA THR A 2 0.08 -0.86 11.87
C THR A 2 -0.50 0.54 11.70
N SER A 3 -0.15 1.48 12.58
CA SER A 3 -0.47 2.90 12.42
C SER A 3 0.81 3.73 12.46
N GLU A 4 1.08 4.45 11.40
CA GLU A 4 2.30 5.23 11.23
C GLU A 4 2.00 6.62 10.66
N VAL A 5 2.76 7.60 11.12
CA VAL A 5 2.65 9.01 10.71
C VAL A 5 4.03 9.58 10.46
N MET A 6 4.19 10.28 9.35
CA MET A 6 5.33 11.12 9.05
C MET A 6 4.90 12.58 8.93
N ILE A 7 5.64 13.46 9.58
CA ILE A 7 5.46 14.90 9.48
C ILE A 7 6.79 15.55 9.08
N MET A 8 6.77 16.41 8.09
CA MET A 8 7.95 17.16 7.64
C MET A 8 7.66 18.65 7.56
N ASN A 9 8.65 19.47 7.89
CA ASN A 9 8.74 20.87 7.53
C ASN A 9 10.20 21.22 7.19
N ARG A 10 10.51 22.46 6.91
CA ARG A 10 11.87 22.89 6.53
C ARG A 10 12.95 22.58 7.57
N GLN A 11 12.62 22.31 8.83
CA GLN A 11 13.56 22.11 9.93
C GLN A 11 13.86 20.65 10.20
N ALA A 12 12.86 19.76 10.02
CA ALA A 12 12.97 18.37 10.43
C ALA A 12 11.96 17.47 9.71
N VAL A 13 12.24 16.17 9.73
CA VAL A 13 11.26 15.11 9.54
C VAL A 13 11.07 14.36 10.85
N VAL A 14 9.83 14.01 11.14
CA VAL A 14 9.42 13.24 12.31
C VAL A 14 8.69 12.00 11.84
N LEU A 15 9.07 10.85 12.38
CA LEU A 15 8.47 9.55 12.14
C LEU A 15 7.85 9.04 13.45
N ALA A 16 6.61 8.61 13.41
CA ALA A 16 5.93 8.02 14.57
C ALA A 16 5.26 6.71 14.15
N ALA A 17 5.43 5.65 14.94
CA ALA A 17 4.89 4.33 14.69
C ALA A 17 4.44 3.66 15.98
N ASP A 18 3.33 2.90 15.92
CA ASP A 18 2.93 2.00 16.99
C ASP A 18 3.85 0.77 17.03
N SER A 19 3.86 0.03 18.15
CA SER A 19 4.76 -1.13 18.32
C SER A 19 4.08 -2.49 18.11
N ALA A 20 2.78 -2.54 17.77
CA ALA A 20 2.07 -3.79 17.54
C ALA A 20 2.41 -4.43 16.19
N VAL A 21 2.64 -5.75 16.20
CA VAL A 21 2.71 -6.60 14.99
C VAL A 21 1.86 -7.85 15.22
N THR A 22 1.06 -8.19 14.23
CA THR A 22 0.25 -9.41 14.24
C THR A 22 0.92 -10.47 13.38
N TYR A 23 1.25 -11.60 13.99
CA TYR A 23 1.75 -12.80 13.29
C TYR A 23 0.61 -13.78 13.06
N GLY A 24 0.48 -14.27 11.82
CA GLY A 24 -0.60 -15.17 11.39
C GLY A 24 -1.87 -14.43 11.00
N GLY A 25 -2.68 -15.04 10.16
CA GLY A 25 -4.00 -14.56 9.76
C GLY A 25 -5.11 -15.47 10.29
N GLY A 26 -6.16 -14.91 10.91
CA GLY A 26 -7.31 -15.67 11.37
C GLY A 26 -7.33 -16.03 12.87
N PRO A 27 -8.20 -16.94 13.30
CA PRO A 27 -8.30 -17.36 14.69
C PRO A 27 -6.99 -17.97 15.18
N GLY A 28 -6.35 -17.37 16.16
CA GLY A 28 -5.05 -17.81 16.71
C GLY A 28 -3.86 -16.93 16.31
N SER A 29 -4.08 -15.79 15.64
CA SER A 29 -3.02 -14.81 15.42
C SER A 29 -2.45 -14.29 16.75
N VAL A 30 -1.12 -14.13 16.79
CA VAL A 30 -0.39 -13.61 17.96
C VAL A 30 -0.02 -12.17 17.70
N VAL A 31 -0.36 -11.28 18.63
CA VAL A 31 0.07 -9.88 18.61
C VAL A 31 1.28 -9.73 19.54
N THR A 32 2.39 -9.20 19.05
CA THR A 32 3.48 -8.70 19.86
C THR A 32 3.48 -7.17 19.86
N LEU A 33 3.97 -6.58 20.95
CA LEU A 33 4.07 -5.12 21.12
C LEU A 33 5.52 -4.63 21.12
N GLU A 34 6.44 -5.44 20.58
CA GLU A 34 7.89 -5.17 20.65
C GLU A 34 8.53 -4.86 19.29
N ALA A 35 7.75 -4.70 18.23
CA ALA A 35 8.30 -4.48 16.90
C ALA A 35 8.98 -3.11 16.78
N GLU A 36 10.22 -3.10 16.32
CA GLU A 36 10.90 -1.87 15.90
C GLU A 36 10.50 -1.58 14.44
N LYS A 37 9.78 -0.48 14.23
CA LYS A 37 9.31 -0.04 12.92
C LYS A 37 10.05 1.18 12.39
N ILE A 38 10.79 1.89 13.24
CA ILE A 38 11.64 3.02 12.88
C ILE A 38 13.10 2.62 13.12
N LEU A 39 13.88 2.61 12.06
CA LEU A 39 15.23 2.06 12.01
C LEU A 39 16.20 3.13 11.53
N GLN A 40 17.23 3.43 12.33
CA GLN A 40 18.27 4.36 11.93
C GLN A 40 19.20 3.70 10.90
N LEU A 41 19.33 4.29 9.70
CA LEU A 41 20.23 3.82 8.65
C LEU A 41 21.57 4.57 8.61
N GLY A 42 21.56 5.83 9.00
CA GLY A 42 22.74 6.71 9.05
C GLY A 42 22.57 7.80 10.09
N PRO A 43 23.53 8.72 10.21
CA PRO A 43 23.44 9.83 11.18
C PRO A 43 22.21 10.71 10.96
N ASN A 44 21.81 10.94 9.70
CA ASN A 44 20.75 11.84 9.30
C ASN A 44 19.60 11.16 8.55
N MET A 45 19.51 9.81 8.62
CA MET A 45 18.55 9.04 7.85
C MET A 45 17.93 7.91 8.64
N ALA A 46 16.64 7.67 8.39
CA ALA A 46 15.89 6.55 8.95
C ALA A 46 15.05 5.85 7.89
N LEU A 47 14.72 4.59 8.19
CA LEU A 47 13.72 3.78 7.51
C LEU A 47 12.56 3.55 8.47
N MET A 48 11.34 3.81 8.04
CA MET A 48 10.12 3.38 8.73
C MET A 48 9.45 2.30 7.88
N VAL A 49 8.93 1.25 8.54
CA VAL A 49 8.44 0.03 7.88
C VAL A 49 7.06 -0.34 8.36
N TYR A 50 6.14 -0.53 7.42
CA TYR A 50 4.79 -0.95 7.74
C TYR A 50 4.33 -2.17 6.92
N SER A 51 3.20 -2.75 7.30
CA SER A 51 2.57 -3.95 6.74
C SER A 51 3.39 -5.20 7.06
N ARG A 52 4.26 -5.69 6.20
CA ARG A 52 5.07 -6.88 6.42
C ARG A 52 6.35 -6.57 7.22
N GLY A 53 6.55 -7.26 8.34
CA GLY A 53 7.67 -7.03 9.25
C GLY A 53 8.99 -7.73 8.88
N ASP A 54 9.00 -8.58 7.85
CA ASP A 54 10.16 -9.41 7.47
C ASP A 54 10.29 -9.63 5.97
N VAL A 55 11.42 -10.17 5.56
CA VAL A 55 11.68 -10.75 4.23
C VAL A 55 12.38 -12.09 4.44
N LEU A 56 11.84 -13.17 3.92
CA LEU A 56 12.36 -14.53 4.10
C LEU A 56 12.64 -14.86 5.58
N GLY A 57 11.74 -14.44 6.49
CA GLY A 57 11.88 -14.63 7.94
C GLY A 57 12.96 -13.77 8.62
N ARG A 58 13.57 -12.83 7.92
CA ARG A 58 14.51 -11.83 8.49
C ARG A 58 13.76 -10.53 8.71
N SER A 59 13.68 -10.08 9.97
CA SER A 59 13.05 -8.80 10.29
C SER A 59 13.75 -7.63 9.60
N TRP A 60 13.01 -6.61 9.23
CA TRP A 60 13.59 -5.39 8.67
C TRP A 60 14.59 -4.74 9.63
N SER A 61 14.39 -4.86 10.95
CA SER A 61 15.35 -4.42 11.95
C SER A 61 16.69 -5.15 11.81
N HIS A 62 16.68 -6.49 11.63
CA HIS A 62 17.90 -7.26 11.37
C HIS A 62 18.60 -6.83 10.09
N ILE A 63 17.85 -6.62 9.01
CA ILE A 63 18.39 -6.19 7.71
C ILE A 63 19.01 -4.79 7.83
N ALA A 64 18.32 -3.84 8.45
CA ALA A 64 18.81 -2.48 8.68
C ALA A 64 20.08 -2.44 9.53
N HIS A 65 20.15 -3.25 10.60
CA HIS A 65 21.36 -3.38 11.41
C HIS A 65 22.53 -4.00 10.62
N ALA A 66 22.27 -4.99 9.78
CA ALA A 66 23.29 -5.59 8.90
C ALA A 66 23.79 -4.57 7.87
N PHE A 67 22.88 -3.82 7.26
CA PHE A 67 23.20 -2.72 6.34
C PHE A 67 24.06 -1.65 7.02
N LYS A 68 23.66 -1.16 8.20
CA LYS A 68 24.42 -0.16 8.96
C LYS A 68 25.82 -0.66 9.32
N ARG A 69 25.98 -1.93 9.69
CA ARG A 69 27.30 -2.51 9.96
C ARG A 69 28.19 -2.59 8.71
N ALA A 70 27.60 -2.83 7.56
CA ALA A 70 28.33 -2.92 6.29
C ALA A 70 28.79 -1.54 5.77
N HIS A 71 27.97 -0.50 5.97
CA HIS A 71 28.21 0.85 5.47
C HIS A 71 28.83 1.78 6.53
N GLY A 72 28.82 1.40 7.83
CA GLY A 72 29.28 2.25 8.94
C GLY A 72 28.36 3.45 9.18
N ASP A 73 28.86 4.44 9.94
CA ASP A 73 28.17 5.72 10.15
C ASP A 73 28.45 6.67 8.97
N HIS A 74 28.11 6.22 7.76
CA HIS A 74 28.31 6.97 6.53
C HIS A 74 27.07 7.81 6.22
N ASP A 75 27.27 9.06 5.83
CA ASP A 75 26.22 9.88 5.26
C ASP A 75 26.15 9.61 3.74
N PHE A 76 24.92 9.60 3.21
CA PHE A 76 24.67 9.45 1.79
C PHE A 76 24.39 10.82 1.16
N ASP A 77 24.73 10.99 -0.10
CA ASP A 77 24.52 12.25 -0.82
C ASP A 77 23.06 12.70 -0.82
N SER A 78 22.13 11.73 -0.87
CA SER A 78 20.68 11.96 -0.83
C SER A 78 19.95 10.81 -0.14
N VAL A 79 18.69 11.05 0.25
CA VAL A 79 17.80 9.98 0.76
C VAL A 79 17.58 8.90 -0.29
N GLN A 80 17.50 9.28 -1.57
CA GLN A 80 17.40 8.32 -2.67
C GLN A 80 18.64 7.42 -2.76
N ALA A 81 19.83 8.00 -2.65
CA ALA A 81 21.09 7.22 -2.67
C ALA A 81 21.17 6.21 -1.51
N CYS A 82 20.65 6.57 -0.33
CA CYS A 82 20.53 5.65 0.80
C CYS A 82 19.55 4.50 0.49
N ALA A 83 18.39 4.78 -0.09
CA ALA A 83 17.42 3.76 -0.49
C ALA A 83 18.01 2.81 -1.55
N ASP A 84 18.69 3.34 -2.56
CA ASP A 84 19.34 2.56 -3.60
C ASP A 84 20.44 1.65 -3.03
N ALA A 85 21.27 2.17 -2.12
CA ALA A 85 22.29 1.40 -1.44
C ALA A 85 21.70 0.29 -0.55
N PHE A 86 20.57 0.58 0.13
CA PHE A 86 19.87 -0.39 0.95
C PHE A 86 19.31 -1.56 0.13
N PHE A 87 18.68 -1.27 -0.99
CA PHE A 87 18.22 -2.31 -1.91
C PHE A 87 19.37 -3.08 -2.57
N ALA A 88 20.42 -2.39 -2.99
CA ALA A 88 21.61 -3.05 -3.53
C ALA A 88 22.26 -3.99 -2.50
N PHE A 89 22.28 -3.60 -1.21
CA PHE A 89 22.75 -4.46 -0.13
C PHE A 89 21.90 -5.73 -0.02
N ILE A 90 20.58 -5.64 -0.14
CA ILE A 90 19.68 -6.80 -0.11
C ILE A 90 19.95 -7.70 -1.31
N ASP A 91 19.94 -7.15 -2.52
CA ASP A 91 20.09 -7.89 -3.78
C ASP A 91 21.45 -8.62 -3.87
N GLN A 92 22.50 -8.09 -3.24
CA GLN A 92 23.86 -8.66 -3.25
C GLN A 92 24.15 -9.64 -2.10
N ASN A 93 23.27 -9.73 -1.08
CA ASN A 93 23.59 -10.45 0.15
C ASN A 93 22.97 -11.85 0.23
N ARG A 94 23.42 -12.75 -0.65
CA ARG A 94 22.96 -14.14 -0.74
C ARG A 94 23.10 -14.94 0.55
N ALA A 95 24.01 -14.54 1.44
CA ALA A 95 24.15 -15.19 2.74
C ALA A 95 22.95 -14.92 3.66
N LEU A 96 22.30 -13.74 3.52
CA LEU A 96 21.07 -13.42 4.24
C LEU A 96 19.83 -14.00 3.55
N PHE A 97 19.86 -14.17 2.22
CA PHE A 97 18.70 -14.55 1.41
C PHE A 97 19.03 -15.75 0.52
N PRO A 98 19.00 -16.99 1.08
CA PRO A 98 19.27 -18.20 0.33
C PRO A 98 18.22 -18.47 -0.76
N GLU A 99 18.67 -18.92 -1.93
CA GLU A 99 17.81 -19.19 -3.09
C GLU A 99 16.66 -20.15 -2.79
N LYS A 100 16.90 -21.18 -1.96
CA LYS A 100 15.86 -22.13 -1.58
C LYS A 100 14.66 -21.43 -0.91
N GLU A 101 14.92 -20.50 -0.01
CA GLU A 101 13.88 -19.75 0.69
C GLU A 101 13.15 -18.79 -0.22
N GLU A 102 13.83 -18.20 -1.22
CA GLU A 102 13.19 -17.38 -2.28
C GLU A 102 12.15 -18.21 -3.05
N VAL A 103 12.50 -19.43 -3.43
CA VAL A 103 11.59 -20.32 -4.17
C VAL A 103 10.39 -20.72 -3.30
N GLU A 104 10.62 -21.06 -2.02
CA GLU A 104 9.56 -21.40 -1.07
C GLU A 104 8.60 -20.22 -0.83
N GLU A 105 9.12 -18.99 -0.76
CA GLU A 105 8.30 -17.79 -0.61
C GLU A 105 7.49 -17.48 -1.87
N LEU A 106 8.10 -17.59 -3.05
CA LEU A 106 7.41 -17.46 -4.33
C LEU A 106 6.30 -18.50 -4.46
N GLU A 107 6.56 -19.77 -4.10
CA GLU A 107 5.54 -20.81 -4.09
C GLU A 107 4.36 -20.46 -3.17
N SER A 108 4.65 -19.97 -1.97
CA SER A 108 3.63 -19.54 -1.00
C SER A 108 2.76 -18.39 -1.55
N LEU A 109 3.39 -17.40 -2.17
CA LEU A 109 2.67 -16.27 -2.79
C LEU A 109 1.79 -16.75 -3.95
N MET A 110 2.31 -17.62 -4.83
CA MET A 110 1.54 -18.16 -5.95
C MET A 110 0.37 -19.03 -5.46
N ARG A 111 0.56 -19.81 -4.41
CA ARG A 111 -0.50 -20.62 -3.78
C ARG A 111 -1.63 -19.73 -3.25
N ALA A 112 -1.30 -18.64 -2.55
CA ALA A 112 -2.28 -17.67 -2.06
C ALA A 112 -3.03 -16.97 -3.22
N ALA A 113 -2.31 -16.58 -4.27
CA ALA A 113 -2.90 -15.97 -5.46
C ALA A 113 -3.86 -16.94 -6.18
N MET A 114 -3.49 -18.19 -6.37
CA MET A 114 -4.36 -19.21 -6.98
C MET A 114 -5.62 -19.46 -6.14
N LEU A 115 -5.50 -19.52 -4.81
CA LEU A 115 -6.66 -19.65 -3.93
C LEU A 115 -7.60 -18.45 -4.02
N THR A 116 -7.07 -17.25 -4.17
CA THR A 116 -7.86 -16.03 -4.38
C THR A 116 -8.64 -16.10 -5.69
N VAL A 117 -7.98 -16.49 -6.79
CA VAL A 117 -8.64 -16.72 -8.09
C VAL A 117 -9.72 -17.79 -7.97
N LEU A 118 -9.45 -18.91 -7.28
CA LEU A 118 -10.40 -19.99 -7.10
C LEU A 118 -11.65 -19.55 -6.29
N ASN A 119 -11.47 -18.75 -5.25
CA ASN A 119 -12.58 -18.21 -4.48
C ASN A 119 -13.42 -17.24 -5.30
N HIS A 120 -12.79 -16.39 -6.13
CA HIS A 120 -13.49 -15.51 -7.04
C HIS A 120 -14.26 -16.31 -8.11
N ALA A 121 -13.67 -17.35 -8.68
CA ALA A 121 -14.34 -18.25 -9.63
C ALA A 121 -15.62 -18.85 -9.05
N ARG A 122 -15.60 -19.30 -7.78
CA ARG A 122 -16.80 -19.80 -7.09
C ARG A 122 -17.89 -18.72 -6.99
N THR A 123 -17.49 -17.48 -6.73
CA THR A 123 -18.41 -16.32 -6.68
C THR A 123 -19.02 -16.04 -8.05
N LEU A 124 -18.20 -15.99 -9.11
CA LEU A 124 -18.68 -15.80 -10.49
C LEU A 124 -19.68 -16.88 -10.89
N ARG A 125 -19.36 -18.14 -10.62
CA ARG A 125 -20.27 -19.26 -10.91
C ARG A 125 -21.58 -19.17 -10.16
N HIS A 126 -21.56 -18.72 -8.92
CA HIS A 126 -22.77 -18.55 -8.11
C HIS A 126 -23.68 -17.43 -8.65
N HIS A 127 -23.10 -16.30 -9.07
CA HIS A 127 -23.85 -15.12 -9.51
C HIS A 127 -24.24 -15.16 -11.00
N ALA A 128 -23.46 -15.81 -11.86
CA ALA A 128 -23.70 -15.89 -13.30
C ALA A 128 -23.58 -17.32 -13.84
N PRO A 129 -24.42 -18.28 -13.38
CA PRO A 129 -24.31 -19.69 -13.73
C PRO A 129 -24.58 -19.98 -15.22
N SER A 130 -25.26 -19.08 -15.92
CA SER A 130 -25.51 -19.19 -17.38
C SER A 130 -24.30 -18.80 -18.22
N GLU A 131 -23.41 -17.96 -17.69
CA GLU A 131 -22.18 -17.52 -18.36
C GLU A 131 -21.03 -18.50 -18.06
N TYR A 132 -20.96 -18.97 -16.83
CA TYR A 132 -19.91 -19.90 -16.36
C TYR A 132 -20.48 -21.29 -16.15
N GLY A 133 -20.56 -22.08 -17.24
CA GLY A 133 -21.24 -23.38 -17.29
C GLY A 133 -20.64 -24.46 -16.38
N ASP A 134 -19.34 -24.36 -16.08
CA ASP A 134 -18.63 -25.30 -15.19
C ASP A 134 -17.53 -24.58 -14.36
N ASP A 135 -16.87 -25.33 -13.46
CA ASP A 135 -15.81 -24.80 -12.60
C ASP A 135 -14.59 -24.36 -13.41
N ALA A 136 -14.33 -24.97 -14.55
CA ALA A 136 -13.20 -24.64 -15.42
C ALA A 136 -13.41 -23.28 -16.08
N ALA A 137 -14.57 -23.06 -16.68
CA ALA A 137 -14.91 -21.80 -17.32
C ALA A 137 -14.94 -20.64 -16.31
N ALA A 138 -15.48 -20.88 -15.09
CA ALA A 138 -15.49 -19.88 -14.04
C ALA A 138 -14.08 -19.52 -13.54
N PHE A 139 -13.21 -20.51 -13.38
CA PHE A 139 -11.82 -20.30 -12.97
C PHE A 139 -11.04 -19.56 -14.06
N GLU A 140 -11.17 -19.95 -15.31
CA GLU A 140 -10.52 -19.30 -16.44
C GLU A 140 -10.98 -17.84 -16.57
N GLY A 141 -12.29 -17.57 -16.44
CA GLY A 141 -12.83 -16.21 -16.42
C GLY A 141 -12.27 -15.37 -15.26
N ALA A 142 -12.24 -15.91 -14.06
CA ALA A 142 -11.63 -15.22 -12.91
C ALA A 142 -10.14 -14.95 -13.15
N LEU A 143 -9.39 -15.92 -13.65
CA LEU A 143 -7.97 -15.78 -13.96
C LEU A 143 -7.71 -14.70 -15.01
N ASP A 144 -8.53 -14.64 -16.06
CA ASP A 144 -8.42 -13.60 -17.09
C ASP A 144 -8.70 -12.21 -16.54
N LEU A 145 -9.66 -12.04 -15.62
CA LEU A 145 -9.90 -10.77 -14.92
C LEU A 145 -8.68 -10.32 -14.11
N TYR A 146 -8.06 -11.21 -13.34
CA TYR A 146 -6.84 -10.88 -12.56
C TYR A 146 -5.66 -10.56 -13.49
N ARG A 147 -5.49 -11.31 -14.59
CA ARG A 147 -4.44 -11.02 -15.57
C ARG A 147 -4.65 -9.67 -16.24
N ALA A 148 -5.88 -9.34 -16.62
CA ALA A 148 -6.22 -8.04 -17.19
C ALA A 148 -5.89 -6.90 -16.21
N HIS A 149 -6.26 -7.05 -14.94
CA HIS A 149 -5.93 -6.07 -13.90
C HIS A 149 -4.42 -5.88 -13.68
N LEU A 150 -3.62 -6.94 -13.82
CA LEU A 150 -2.16 -6.84 -13.74
C LEU A 150 -1.56 -6.15 -14.98
N LEU A 151 -2.15 -6.37 -16.16
CA LEU A 151 -1.66 -5.85 -17.44
C LEU A 151 -2.01 -4.38 -17.65
N GLN A 152 -3.13 -3.90 -17.12
CA GLN A 152 -3.65 -2.56 -17.37
C GLN A 152 -3.70 -1.74 -16.09
N ASP A 153 -3.45 -0.44 -16.21
CA ASP A 153 -3.71 0.53 -15.15
C ASP A 153 -5.20 0.92 -15.11
N ASP A 154 -5.59 1.77 -14.15
CA ASP A 154 -6.97 2.23 -13.97
C ASP A 154 -7.48 3.05 -15.16
N GLY A 155 -6.61 3.53 -16.05
CA GLY A 155 -6.93 4.22 -17.29
C GLY A 155 -6.97 3.29 -18.51
N GLY A 156 -6.70 1.99 -18.34
CA GLY A 156 -6.67 0.99 -19.42
C GLY A 156 -5.37 0.99 -20.24
N ALA A 157 -4.35 1.77 -19.85
CA ALA A 157 -3.03 1.72 -20.49
C ALA A 157 -2.27 0.46 -20.04
N GLU A 158 -1.41 -0.06 -20.93
CA GLU A 158 -0.58 -1.21 -20.60
C GLU A 158 0.43 -0.83 -19.49
N ARG A 159 0.41 -1.58 -18.41
CA ARG A 159 1.30 -1.42 -17.28
C ARG A 159 2.68 -1.97 -17.61
N ALA A 160 3.72 -1.13 -17.55
CA ALA A 160 5.10 -1.56 -17.75
C ALA A 160 5.54 -2.58 -16.69
N ASN A 161 6.58 -3.35 -16.99
CA ASN A 161 7.27 -4.15 -15.97
C ASN A 161 8.06 -3.23 -15.04
N LEU A 162 8.30 -3.72 -13.83
CA LEU A 162 9.23 -3.07 -12.89
C LEU A 162 10.65 -3.06 -13.47
N ASP A 163 11.34 -1.92 -13.38
CA ASP A 163 12.70 -1.75 -13.90
C ASP A 163 13.68 -2.78 -13.31
N VAL A 164 13.47 -3.19 -12.06
CA VAL A 164 14.29 -4.21 -11.38
C VAL A 164 14.19 -5.59 -12.03
N PHE A 165 13.19 -5.84 -12.86
CA PHE A 165 12.98 -7.07 -13.62
C PHE A 165 13.04 -6.86 -15.14
N ALA A 166 13.68 -5.78 -15.61
CA ALA A 166 13.83 -5.50 -17.05
C ALA A 166 14.55 -6.64 -17.80
N GLU A 167 15.49 -7.33 -17.14
CA GLU A 167 16.27 -8.45 -17.68
C GLU A 167 15.59 -9.83 -17.49
N LEU A 168 14.47 -9.87 -16.77
CA LEU A 168 13.73 -11.11 -16.52
C LEU A 168 12.64 -11.28 -17.59
N ASP A 169 12.98 -11.97 -18.67
CA ASP A 169 12.00 -12.38 -19.68
C ASP A 169 11.18 -13.60 -19.26
N ARG A 170 10.10 -13.88 -20.01
CA ARG A 170 9.20 -15.01 -19.73
C ARG A 170 9.88 -16.36 -19.84
N ASP A 171 10.74 -16.54 -20.84
CA ASP A 171 11.37 -17.84 -21.13
C ASP A 171 12.31 -18.19 -19.99
N ARG A 172 13.13 -17.23 -19.55
CA ARG A 172 14.03 -17.40 -18.39
C ARG A 172 13.26 -17.68 -17.10
N PHE A 173 12.14 -16.96 -16.86
CA PHE A 173 11.28 -17.20 -15.70
C PHE A 173 10.68 -18.60 -15.73
N TYR A 174 10.16 -19.04 -16.88
CA TYR A 174 9.54 -20.36 -17.02
C TYR A 174 10.58 -21.48 -16.91
N GLU A 175 11.75 -21.34 -17.54
CA GLU A 175 12.84 -22.31 -17.41
C GLU A 175 13.20 -22.54 -15.93
N ARG A 176 13.28 -21.47 -15.15
CA ARG A 176 13.69 -21.54 -13.75
C ARG A 176 12.62 -22.08 -12.82
N TYR A 177 11.37 -21.69 -12.99
CA TYR A 177 10.31 -21.96 -12.03
C TYR A 177 9.28 -22.99 -12.51
N ALA A 178 9.41 -23.58 -13.71
CA ALA A 178 8.44 -24.50 -14.28
C ALA A 178 8.15 -25.69 -13.37
N ALA A 179 9.17 -26.35 -12.84
CA ALA A 179 8.97 -27.52 -11.98
C ALA A 179 8.21 -27.19 -10.69
N MET A 180 8.49 -26.06 -10.05
CA MET A 180 7.79 -25.58 -8.86
C MET A 180 6.33 -25.23 -9.20
N LEU A 181 6.10 -24.48 -10.28
CA LEU A 181 4.76 -24.09 -10.71
C LEU A 181 3.91 -25.30 -11.10
N ASP A 182 4.45 -26.26 -11.82
CA ASP A 182 3.74 -27.50 -12.19
C ASP A 182 3.34 -28.31 -10.97
N SER A 183 4.24 -28.46 -9.99
CA SER A 183 3.94 -29.14 -8.72
C SER A 183 2.83 -28.41 -7.98
N LEU A 184 2.93 -27.09 -7.85
CA LEU A 184 1.96 -26.26 -7.16
C LEU A 184 0.58 -26.30 -7.84
N ILE A 185 0.51 -26.21 -9.17
CA ILE A 185 -0.74 -26.28 -9.94
C ILE A 185 -1.39 -27.64 -9.76
N SER A 186 -0.59 -28.72 -9.86
CA SER A 186 -1.07 -30.08 -9.66
C SER A 186 -1.64 -30.29 -8.25
N ASP A 187 -0.97 -29.78 -7.23
CA ASP A 187 -1.38 -29.90 -5.84
C ASP A 187 -2.63 -29.08 -5.52
N ALA A 188 -2.71 -27.85 -6.04
CA ALA A 188 -3.79 -26.92 -5.73
C ALA A 188 -5.07 -27.17 -6.55
N LEU A 189 -4.94 -27.55 -7.82
CA LEU A 189 -6.03 -27.62 -8.79
C LEU A 189 -6.21 -29.02 -9.39
N GLY A 190 -5.28 -29.95 -9.16
CA GLY A 190 -5.32 -31.30 -9.73
C GLY A 190 -5.29 -31.32 -11.27
N PRO A 191 -5.87 -32.37 -11.90
CA PRO A 191 -5.84 -32.53 -13.37
C PRO A 191 -6.45 -31.35 -14.14
N PHE A 192 -7.39 -30.64 -13.55
CA PHE A 192 -8.03 -29.49 -14.12
C PHE A 192 -7.03 -28.35 -14.39
N GLY A 193 -6.19 -28.00 -13.43
CA GLY A 193 -5.18 -26.93 -13.56
C GLY A 193 -4.07 -27.31 -14.57
N MET A 194 -3.86 -28.60 -14.82
CA MET A 194 -2.86 -29.11 -15.75
C MET A 194 -3.34 -29.13 -17.22
N GLN A 195 -4.57 -28.75 -17.52
CA GLN A 195 -5.01 -28.53 -18.89
C GLN A 195 -4.15 -27.42 -19.52
N GLU A 196 -3.64 -27.65 -20.73
CA GLU A 196 -2.62 -26.81 -21.37
C GLU A 196 -3.01 -25.33 -21.39
N GLY A 197 -4.25 -24.98 -21.72
CA GLY A 197 -4.74 -23.60 -21.74
C GLY A 197 -4.69 -22.93 -20.39
N ILE A 198 -5.18 -23.60 -19.33
CA ILE A 198 -5.20 -23.06 -17.96
C ILE A 198 -3.78 -23.00 -17.40
N ARG A 199 -2.98 -24.04 -17.58
CA ARG A 199 -1.59 -24.11 -17.17
C ARG A 199 -0.79 -22.94 -17.74
N ASN A 200 -0.87 -22.69 -19.03
CA ASN A 200 -0.15 -21.58 -19.67
C ASN A 200 -0.60 -20.20 -19.14
N LYS A 201 -1.90 -20.01 -18.90
CA LYS A 201 -2.42 -18.79 -18.27
C LYS A 201 -1.93 -18.63 -16.82
N LEU A 202 -1.79 -19.70 -16.06
CA LEU A 202 -1.25 -19.66 -14.69
C LEU A 202 0.25 -19.33 -14.66
N PHE A 203 1.02 -19.85 -15.60
CA PHE A 203 2.42 -19.48 -15.78
C PHE A 203 2.57 -17.99 -16.13
N ASP A 204 1.76 -17.50 -17.06
CA ASP A 204 1.72 -16.09 -17.42
C ASP A 204 1.29 -15.22 -16.22
N PHE A 205 0.28 -15.64 -15.47
CA PHE A 205 -0.16 -14.96 -14.26
C PHE A 205 0.95 -14.89 -13.20
N ALA A 206 1.71 -15.97 -12.98
CA ALA A 206 2.84 -15.98 -12.07
C ALA A 206 3.94 -14.99 -12.51
N TYR A 207 4.27 -14.97 -13.81
CA TYR A 207 5.21 -13.98 -14.36
C TYR A 207 4.73 -12.54 -14.17
N LEU A 208 3.44 -12.27 -14.42
CA LEU A 208 2.85 -10.94 -14.22
C LEU A 208 2.86 -10.51 -12.76
N ILE A 209 2.53 -11.42 -11.83
CA ILE A 209 2.62 -11.14 -10.39
C ILE A 209 4.04 -10.71 -9.98
N VAL A 210 5.08 -11.31 -10.56
CA VAL A 210 6.46 -10.95 -10.27
C VAL A 210 6.84 -9.62 -10.90
N THR A 211 6.55 -9.44 -12.18
CA THR A 211 7.13 -8.35 -12.98
C THR A 211 6.32 -7.06 -12.98
N LYS A 212 5.02 -7.10 -12.72
CA LYS A 212 4.18 -5.89 -12.74
C LYS A 212 4.19 -5.16 -11.39
N PRO A 213 4.01 -3.82 -11.36
CA PRO A 213 3.96 -3.00 -10.15
C PRO A 213 2.63 -3.17 -9.38
N ALA A 214 2.20 -4.41 -9.22
CA ALA A 214 1.07 -4.80 -8.39
C ALA A 214 1.59 -5.66 -7.24
N PHE A 215 1.22 -5.31 -6.02
CA PHE A 215 1.69 -5.97 -4.81
C PHE A 215 0.52 -6.70 -4.17
N LEU A 216 0.58 -8.04 -4.19
CA LEU A 216 -0.30 -8.89 -3.42
C LEU A 216 0.22 -8.98 -1.99
N GLU A 217 -0.67 -9.05 -1.03
CA GLU A 217 -0.26 -9.28 0.37
C GLU A 217 0.37 -10.69 0.55
N PRO A 218 1.41 -10.80 1.38
CA PRO A 218 2.02 -9.75 2.20
C PRO A 218 3.09 -8.93 1.46
N TYR A 219 3.05 -7.62 1.60
CA TYR A 219 4.09 -6.70 1.13
C TYR A 219 4.49 -5.75 2.27
N ALA A 220 5.65 -5.11 2.15
CA ALA A 220 6.09 -4.06 3.06
C ALA A 220 6.07 -2.69 2.38
N GLY A 221 5.67 -1.65 3.12
CA GLY A 221 5.95 -0.28 2.76
C GLY A 221 7.23 0.17 3.46
N LEU A 222 8.14 0.75 2.71
CA LEU A 222 9.46 1.21 3.15
C LEU A 222 9.56 2.72 2.92
N VAL A 223 9.61 3.48 4.02
CA VAL A 223 9.69 4.94 4.01
C VAL A 223 11.09 5.36 4.45
N PHE A 224 11.93 5.76 3.51
CA PHE A 224 13.23 6.35 3.79
C PHE A 224 13.06 7.85 3.97
N ALA A 225 13.56 8.41 5.06
CA ALA A 225 13.40 9.83 5.36
C ALA A 225 14.61 10.41 6.08
N GLY A 226 14.88 11.69 5.83
CA GLY A 226 15.99 12.39 6.46
C GLY A 226 16.60 13.48 5.60
N PHE A 227 17.93 13.61 5.69
CA PHE A 227 18.73 14.58 4.98
C PHE A 227 19.96 13.89 4.37
N GLY A 228 20.13 13.97 3.07
CA GLY A 228 21.40 13.68 2.42
C GLY A 228 22.42 14.79 2.65
N GLU A 229 23.70 14.55 2.32
CA GLU A 229 24.76 15.57 2.46
C GLU A 229 24.46 16.83 1.64
N SER A 230 23.89 16.65 0.44
CA SER A 230 23.51 17.74 -0.47
C SER A 230 22.12 18.37 -0.14
N ASP A 231 21.31 17.71 0.71
CA ASP A 231 19.96 18.19 0.98
C ASP A 231 19.96 19.33 1.99
N VAL A 232 19.42 20.48 1.59
CA VAL A 232 19.18 21.62 2.51
C VAL A 232 17.95 21.38 3.36
N PHE A 233 16.92 20.77 2.79
CA PHE A 233 15.64 20.46 3.43
C PHE A 233 15.41 18.95 3.46
N PRO A 234 14.58 18.45 4.38
CA PRO A 234 14.34 17.02 4.48
C PRO A 234 13.60 16.49 3.25
N VAL A 235 13.92 15.24 2.95
CA VAL A 235 13.32 14.45 1.88
C VAL A 235 12.76 13.17 2.46
N TYR A 236 11.70 12.65 1.89
CA TYR A 236 11.36 11.24 2.04
C TYR A 236 11.15 10.60 0.66
N THR A 237 11.40 9.31 0.58
CA THR A 237 11.05 8.47 -0.55
C THR A 237 10.39 7.19 -0.08
N HIS A 238 9.34 6.76 -0.77
CA HIS A 238 8.52 5.62 -0.39
C HIS A 238 8.57 4.53 -1.45
N TYR A 239 8.70 3.29 -0.98
CA TYR A 239 8.71 2.09 -1.81
C TYR A 239 7.75 1.04 -1.27
N TYR A 240 7.12 0.31 -2.18
CA TYR A 240 6.56 -1.00 -1.89
C TYR A 240 7.61 -2.07 -2.16
N ALA A 241 7.75 -3.03 -1.26
CA ALA A 241 8.65 -4.17 -1.39
C ALA A 241 7.94 -5.47 -1.03
N SER A 242 8.32 -6.58 -1.65
CA SER A 242 7.67 -7.87 -1.42
C SER A 242 8.71 -9.00 -1.39
N ILE A 243 8.63 -9.95 -2.28
CA ILE A 243 9.47 -11.15 -2.36
C ILE A 243 10.81 -10.89 -3.05
N LEU A 244 11.77 -11.80 -2.86
CA LEU A 244 12.94 -11.89 -3.72
C LEU A 244 12.69 -12.91 -4.83
N VAL A 245 13.09 -12.56 -6.05
CA VAL A 245 13.05 -13.44 -7.22
C VAL A 245 14.35 -13.31 -7.98
N ASP A 246 15.03 -14.42 -8.19
CA ASP A 246 16.37 -14.46 -8.80
C ASP A 246 17.39 -13.55 -8.09
N GLY A 247 17.22 -13.40 -6.76
CA GLY A 247 18.04 -12.57 -5.90
C GLY A 247 17.76 -11.09 -5.95
N VAL A 248 16.76 -10.68 -6.69
CA VAL A 248 16.34 -9.29 -6.80
C VAL A 248 15.07 -9.09 -6.01
N MET A 249 15.06 -8.10 -5.13
CA MET A 249 13.85 -7.74 -4.39
C MET A 249 12.85 -7.07 -5.31
N LYS A 250 11.63 -7.65 -5.39
CA LYS A 250 10.50 -6.98 -6.02
C LYS A 250 10.19 -5.70 -5.28
N ARG A 251 10.38 -4.57 -5.92
CA ARG A 251 10.14 -3.23 -5.38
C ARG A 251 9.60 -2.27 -6.43
N ALA A 252 8.77 -1.35 -5.99
CA ALA A 252 8.30 -0.24 -6.81
C ALA A 252 8.43 1.05 -6.01
N HIS A 253 8.95 2.09 -6.66
CA HIS A 253 8.92 3.46 -6.14
C HIS A 253 7.48 3.97 -6.22
N ASP A 254 6.99 4.57 -5.13
CA ASP A 254 5.67 5.19 -5.05
C ASP A 254 5.78 6.70 -5.24
N GLU A 255 6.47 7.36 -4.33
CA GLU A 255 6.67 8.80 -4.42
C GLU A 255 7.93 9.26 -3.69
N THR A 256 8.39 10.46 -4.07
CA THR A 256 9.40 11.22 -3.35
C THR A 256 8.90 12.65 -3.14
N THR A 257 9.03 13.17 -1.92
CA THR A 257 8.66 14.55 -1.60
C THR A 257 9.78 15.23 -0.83
N GLN A 258 10.12 16.45 -1.26
CA GLN A 258 10.99 17.37 -0.54
C GLN A 258 10.23 18.62 -0.17
N VAL A 259 10.26 19.01 1.09
CA VAL A 259 9.65 20.26 1.55
C VAL A 259 10.60 21.45 1.35
N GLY A 260 10.04 22.65 1.23
CA GLY A 260 10.83 23.89 1.20
C GLY A 260 11.52 24.24 -0.10
N VAL A 261 11.37 23.43 -1.15
CA VAL A 261 11.86 23.73 -2.50
C VAL A 261 10.91 24.68 -3.23
N GLU A 262 11.38 25.28 -4.32
CA GLU A 262 10.56 26.13 -5.17
C GLU A 262 9.37 25.34 -5.74
N ASN A 263 8.17 25.88 -5.59
CA ASN A 263 6.89 25.23 -5.93
C ASN A 263 6.55 23.95 -5.13
N GLY A 264 7.34 23.59 -4.11
CA GLY A 264 7.06 22.48 -3.20
C GLY A 264 6.30 22.93 -1.95
N PRO A 265 5.79 21.96 -1.16
CA PRO A 265 5.10 22.26 0.09
C PRO A 265 6.07 22.82 1.14
N ASN A 266 5.57 23.71 2.02
CA ASN A 266 6.34 24.20 3.17
C ASN A 266 6.35 23.22 4.33
N ALA A 267 5.35 22.36 4.38
CA ALA A 267 5.23 21.23 5.31
C ALA A 267 4.43 20.13 4.66
N PHE A 268 4.60 18.92 5.15
CA PHE A 268 3.95 17.73 4.61
C PHE A 268 3.62 16.77 5.74
N LEU A 269 2.47 16.12 5.64
CA LEU A 269 2.05 15.04 6.52
C LEU A 269 1.56 13.88 5.67
N ARG A 270 2.04 12.68 5.98
CA ARG A 270 1.52 11.44 5.41
C ARG A 270 1.31 10.40 6.50
N THR A 271 0.23 9.68 6.37
CA THR A 271 -0.11 8.53 7.19
C THR A 271 0.09 7.25 6.40
N PHE A 272 0.51 6.20 7.07
CA PHE A 272 0.74 4.90 6.46
C PHE A 272 -0.06 3.83 7.20
N ALA A 273 -0.43 2.75 6.47
CA ALA A 273 -1.23 1.65 6.99
C ALA A 273 -2.59 2.10 7.55
N GLN A 274 -2.92 1.79 8.81
CA GLN A 274 -4.20 2.20 9.41
C GLN A 274 -4.19 3.67 9.82
N ALA A 275 -4.94 4.48 9.10
CA ALA A 275 -4.94 5.92 9.27
C ALA A 275 -6.36 6.53 9.33
N GLU A 276 -7.40 5.70 9.50
CA GLU A 276 -8.79 6.15 9.39
C GLU A 276 -9.16 7.28 10.36
N MET A 277 -8.71 7.18 11.63
CA MET A 277 -8.98 8.22 12.62
C MET A 277 -8.14 9.47 12.39
N THR A 278 -6.88 9.29 11.99
CA THR A 278 -6.04 10.41 11.58
C THR A 278 -6.65 11.13 10.38
N HIS A 279 -7.14 10.40 9.38
CA HIS A 279 -7.85 10.99 8.24
C HIS A 279 -9.15 11.68 8.66
N ALA A 280 -9.93 11.06 9.56
CA ALA A 280 -11.16 11.69 10.08
C ALA A 280 -10.86 13.01 10.79
N PHE A 281 -9.80 13.05 11.61
CA PHE A 281 -9.35 14.25 12.28
C PHE A 281 -8.88 15.33 11.28
N LEU A 282 -8.01 14.95 10.34
CA LEU A 282 -7.40 15.88 9.37
C LEU A 282 -8.39 16.39 8.33
N ARG A 283 -9.41 15.61 7.97
CA ARG A 283 -10.39 15.95 6.92
C ARG A 283 -11.73 16.44 7.44
N GLY A 284 -11.94 16.38 8.76
CA GLY A 284 -13.21 16.72 9.40
C GLY A 284 -14.33 15.69 9.16
N VAL A 285 -14.04 14.59 8.45
CA VAL A 285 -15.00 13.52 8.15
C VAL A 285 -14.28 12.17 8.05
N HIS A 286 -14.94 11.12 8.58
CA HIS A 286 -14.43 9.76 8.44
C HIS A 286 -14.48 9.31 6.97
N PRO A 287 -13.41 8.71 6.39
CA PRO A 287 -13.37 8.32 4.97
C PRO A 287 -14.56 7.48 4.54
N TYR A 288 -14.87 6.40 5.26
CA TYR A 288 -16.04 5.57 4.98
C TYR A 288 -17.36 6.35 4.98
N LEU A 289 -17.54 7.26 5.95
CA LEU A 289 -18.76 8.08 5.99
C LEU A 289 -18.84 9.02 4.77
N PHE A 290 -17.69 9.58 4.35
CA PHE A 290 -17.63 10.40 3.15
C PHE A 290 -18.04 9.61 1.90
N ASP A 291 -17.53 8.38 1.72
CA ASP A 291 -17.88 7.51 0.60
C ASP A 291 -19.38 7.14 0.60
N VAL A 292 -19.95 6.85 1.78
CA VAL A 292 -21.39 6.62 1.93
C VAL A 292 -22.19 7.87 1.56
N MET A 293 -21.78 9.05 2.02
CA MET A 293 -22.46 10.31 1.69
C MET A 293 -22.41 10.62 0.18
N ALA A 294 -21.27 10.39 -0.46
CA ALA A 294 -21.11 10.54 -1.91
C ALA A 294 -22.02 9.58 -2.69
N SER A 295 -22.06 8.31 -2.28
CA SER A 295 -22.95 7.31 -2.88
C SER A 295 -24.42 7.63 -2.68
N MET A 296 -24.81 8.05 -1.47
CA MET A 296 -26.19 8.45 -1.17
C MET A 296 -26.61 9.71 -1.93
N ASN A 297 -25.70 10.67 -2.15
CA ASN A 297 -25.98 11.85 -2.97
C ASN A 297 -26.41 11.43 -4.39
N MET A 298 -25.68 10.52 -5.02
CA MET A 298 -26.02 10.00 -6.35
C MET A 298 -27.38 9.30 -6.36
N VAL A 299 -27.61 8.35 -5.44
CA VAL A 299 -28.88 7.61 -5.32
C VAL A 299 -30.07 8.55 -5.05
N THR A 300 -29.87 9.55 -4.21
CA THR A 300 -30.94 10.52 -3.87
C THR A 300 -31.29 11.39 -5.07
N ASN A 301 -30.28 11.87 -5.82
CA ASN A 301 -30.52 12.66 -7.03
C ASN A 301 -31.22 11.84 -8.13
N GLU A 302 -30.85 10.56 -8.32
CA GLU A 302 -31.56 9.65 -9.22
C GLU A 302 -33.02 9.48 -8.80
N ALA A 303 -33.29 9.13 -7.55
CA ALA A 303 -34.64 8.92 -7.05
C ALA A 303 -35.51 10.19 -7.15
N ALA A 304 -34.94 11.35 -6.83
CA ALA A 304 -35.64 12.62 -6.95
C ALA A 304 -36.00 12.96 -8.40
N SER A 305 -35.08 12.71 -9.34
CA SER A 305 -35.30 12.91 -10.79
C SER A 305 -36.38 11.98 -11.30
N GLU A 306 -36.32 10.69 -10.96
CA GLU A 306 -37.36 9.72 -11.36
C GLU A 306 -38.74 10.11 -10.82
N ILE A 307 -38.85 10.49 -9.56
CA ILE A 307 -40.10 10.96 -8.95
C ILE A 307 -40.63 12.20 -9.68
N ALA A 308 -39.75 13.13 -10.04
CA ALA A 308 -40.15 14.36 -10.78
C ALA A 308 -40.70 14.03 -12.18
N LEU A 309 -40.03 13.15 -12.92
CA LEU A 309 -40.46 12.72 -14.25
C LEU A 309 -41.81 12.01 -14.22
N ARG A 310 -42.03 11.10 -13.26
CA ARG A 310 -43.32 10.41 -13.06
C ARG A 310 -44.45 11.38 -12.68
N LYS A 311 -44.16 12.36 -11.82
CA LYS A 311 -45.12 13.42 -11.48
C LYS A 311 -45.42 14.35 -12.65
N ALA A 312 -44.50 14.53 -13.59
CA ALA A 312 -44.73 15.27 -14.82
C ALA A 312 -45.61 14.51 -15.84
N GLY A 313 -45.97 13.25 -15.56
CA GLY A 313 -46.86 12.44 -16.35
C GLY A 313 -46.21 11.61 -17.44
N LEU A 314 -44.88 11.40 -17.34
CA LEU A 314 -44.19 10.48 -18.25
C LEU A 314 -44.53 9.03 -17.89
N ASP A 315 -44.67 8.18 -18.91
CA ASP A 315 -44.78 6.74 -18.73
C ASP A 315 -43.44 6.07 -18.39
N ASP A 316 -43.46 4.80 -17.99
CA ASP A 316 -42.28 4.08 -17.56
C ASP A 316 -41.17 4.06 -18.62
N ALA A 317 -41.51 3.87 -19.90
CA ALA A 317 -40.54 3.80 -20.99
C ALA A 317 -39.85 5.16 -21.24
N ALA A 318 -40.62 6.25 -21.14
CA ALA A 318 -40.10 7.61 -21.26
C ALA A 318 -39.24 7.98 -20.06
N VAL A 319 -39.63 7.57 -18.84
CA VAL A 319 -38.81 7.75 -17.62
C VAL A 319 -37.48 7.01 -17.76
N ASP A 320 -37.48 5.75 -18.16
CA ASP A 320 -36.24 4.96 -18.30
C ASP A 320 -35.29 5.58 -19.35
N ALA A 321 -35.83 6.05 -20.47
CA ALA A 321 -35.03 6.69 -21.51
C ALA A 321 -34.37 7.99 -21.03
N VAL A 322 -35.14 8.87 -20.40
CA VAL A 322 -34.60 10.14 -19.85
C VAL A 322 -33.62 9.88 -18.69
N MET A 323 -33.94 8.93 -17.81
CA MET A 323 -33.03 8.58 -16.69
C MET A 323 -31.72 7.99 -17.17
N SER A 324 -31.72 7.22 -18.27
CA SER A 324 -30.49 6.72 -18.88
C SER A 324 -29.57 7.88 -19.35
N GLU A 325 -30.16 8.86 -20.03
CA GLU A 325 -29.44 10.06 -20.49
C GLU A 325 -28.92 10.89 -19.29
N LEU A 326 -29.76 11.13 -18.29
CA LEU A 326 -29.40 11.90 -17.09
C LEU A 326 -28.28 11.23 -16.29
N ARG A 327 -28.24 9.90 -16.20
CA ARG A 327 -27.17 9.17 -15.48
C ARG A 327 -25.81 9.36 -16.15
N ASP A 328 -25.78 9.38 -17.46
CA ASP A 328 -24.53 9.49 -18.24
C ASP A 328 -23.99 10.94 -18.31
N SER A 329 -24.76 11.93 -17.87
CA SER A 329 -24.42 13.34 -18.01
C SER A 329 -24.63 14.14 -16.71
N GLU A 330 -25.85 14.65 -16.48
CA GLU A 330 -26.13 15.64 -15.44
C GLU A 330 -26.00 15.07 -14.02
N LEU A 331 -26.48 13.85 -13.77
CA LEU A 331 -26.39 13.25 -12.42
C LEU A 331 -24.94 12.92 -12.04
N LEU A 332 -24.15 12.46 -13.02
CA LEU A 332 -22.72 12.27 -12.81
C LEU A 332 -22.02 13.61 -12.51
N SER A 333 -22.36 14.68 -13.24
CA SER A 333 -21.82 16.02 -13.03
C SER A 333 -22.17 16.57 -11.65
N LEU A 334 -23.43 16.45 -11.21
CA LEU A 334 -23.87 16.89 -9.88
C LEU A 334 -23.18 16.13 -8.75
N SER A 335 -22.99 14.82 -8.92
CA SER A 335 -22.26 14.01 -7.95
C SER A 335 -20.76 14.39 -7.89
N ALA A 336 -20.15 14.66 -9.03
CA ALA A 336 -18.77 15.14 -9.12
C ALA A 336 -18.60 16.52 -8.45
N GLU A 337 -19.57 17.44 -8.65
CA GLU A 337 -19.58 18.76 -8.01
C GLU A 337 -19.72 18.65 -6.48
N PHE A 338 -20.60 17.77 -5.99
CA PHE A 338 -20.73 17.49 -4.55
C PHE A 338 -19.40 17.01 -3.95
N ILE A 339 -18.77 16.01 -4.59
CA ILE A 339 -17.49 15.46 -4.13
C ILE A 339 -16.40 16.51 -4.16
N HIS A 340 -16.32 17.31 -5.25
CA HIS A 340 -15.35 18.40 -5.39
C HIS A 340 -15.53 19.45 -4.30
N THR A 341 -16.75 19.92 -4.09
CA THR A 341 -17.06 20.94 -3.08
C THR A 341 -16.70 20.45 -1.67
N ALA A 342 -17.11 19.20 -1.33
CA ALA A 342 -16.81 18.63 -0.02
C ALA A 342 -15.29 18.45 0.20
N ARG A 343 -14.53 18.06 -0.84
CA ARG A 343 -13.07 17.99 -0.78
C ARG A 343 -12.42 19.36 -0.62
N THR A 344 -12.94 20.38 -1.31
CA THR A 344 -12.44 21.77 -1.20
C THR A 344 -12.63 22.30 0.22
N ILE A 345 -13.82 22.13 0.80
CA ILE A 345 -14.07 22.51 2.19
C ILE A 345 -13.14 21.74 3.14
N SER A 346 -12.98 20.44 2.95
CA SER A 346 -12.06 19.64 3.76
C SER A 346 -10.61 20.15 3.66
N GLN A 347 -10.17 20.52 2.48
CA GLN A 347 -8.83 21.06 2.26
C GLN A 347 -8.65 22.44 2.93
N GLU A 348 -9.53 23.38 2.67
CA GLU A 348 -9.40 24.78 3.10
C GLU A 348 -9.65 24.97 4.59
N GLU A 349 -10.62 24.25 5.16
CA GLU A 349 -11.06 24.46 6.55
C GLU A 349 -10.35 23.56 7.56
N PHE A 350 -9.79 22.43 7.12
CA PHE A 350 -9.20 21.44 8.02
C PHE A 350 -7.72 21.17 7.70
N ILE A 351 -7.38 20.82 6.45
CA ILE A 351 -6.03 20.36 6.11
C ILE A 351 -5.06 21.56 6.06
N ASP A 352 -5.39 22.62 5.32
CA ASP A 352 -4.48 23.76 5.14
C ASP A 352 -4.14 24.49 6.45
N PRO A 353 -5.09 24.75 7.38
CA PRO A 353 -4.77 25.32 8.67
C PRO A 353 -3.84 24.42 9.50
N PHE A 354 -4.04 23.09 9.46
CA PHE A 354 -3.18 22.15 10.14
C PHE A 354 -1.75 22.17 9.57
N ILE A 355 -1.62 22.10 8.24
CA ILE A 355 -0.33 22.16 7.55
C ILE A 355 0.39 23.49 7.82
N ALA A 356 -0.33 24.62 7.90
CA ALA A 356 0.25 25.91 8.27
C ALA A 356 0.85 25.90 9.69
N VAL A 357 0.18 25.25 10.64
CA VAL A 357 0.71 25.08 12.01
C VAL A 357 1.95 24.20 11.97
N VAL A 358 1.95 23.07 11.25
CA VAL A 358 3.10 22.18 11.10
C VAL A 358 4.29 22.92 10.49
N ALA A 359 4.06 23.75 9.47
CA ALA A 359 5.11 24.56 8.82
C ALA A 359 5.83 25.51 9.80
N ALA A 360 5.11 26.04 10.79
CA ALA A 360 5.63 26.93 11.82
C ALA A 360 6.16 26.22 13.06
N SER A 361 5.90 24.92 13.21
CA SER A 361 6.22 24.15 14.43
C SER A 361 7.71 23.81 14.52
N GLY A 362 8.25 23.81 15.74
CA GLY A 362 9.56 23.21 16.02
C GLY A 362 9.48 21.68 16.06
N LYS A 363 10.64 21.00 15.90
CA LYS A 363 10.72 19.55 15.86
C LYS A 363 10.05 18.82 17.05
N LYS A 364 10.14 19.36 18.25
CA LYS A 364 9.51 18.76 19.44
C LYS A 364 7.98 18.79 19.34
N GLN A 365 7.40 19.91 18.93
CA GLN A 365 5.95 20.04 18.73
C GLN A 365 5.46 19.10 17.62
N MET A 366 6.24 18.96 16.54
CA MET A 366 5.95 17.97 15.48
C MET A 366 5.97 16.54 16.04
N GLY A 367 6.91 16.22 16.94
CA GLY A 367 6.97 14.92 17.63
C GLY A 367 5.75 14.63 18.48
N GLU A 368 5.30 15.61 19.27
CA GLU A 368 4.08 15.52 20.07
C GLU A 368 2.84 15.33 19.16
N THR A 369 2.76 16.06 18.05
CA THR A 369 1.67 15.95 17.08
C THR A 369 1.65 14.59 16.40
N ALA A 370 2.78 14.10 15.90
CA ALA A 370 2.88 12.80 15.24
C ALA A 370 2.49 11.65 16.20
N LYS A 371 2.97 11.72 17.44
CA LYS A 371 2.59 10.77 18.49
C LYS A 371 1.08 10.75 18.73
N ALA A 372 0.48 11.92 18.94
CA ALA A 372 -0.95 12.04 19.20
C ALA A 372 -1.81 11.49 18.04
N LEU A 373 -1.39 11.67 16.78
CA LEU A 373 -2.09 11.14 15.61
C LEU A 373 -2.05 9.60 15.54
N VAL A 374 -0.93 8.97 15.93
CA VAL A 374 -0.86 7.50 16.06
C VAL A 374 -1.72 7.03 17.24
N GLU A 375 -1.66 7.71 18.38
CA GLU A 375 -2.45 7.38 19.57
C GLU A 375 -3.98 7.45 19.32
N LEU A 376 -4.46 8.30 18.41
CA LEU A 376 -5.87 8.33 18.00
C LEU A 376 -6.31 7.00 17.34
N ASN A 377 -5.47 6.40 16.51
CA ASN A 377 -5.77 5.10 15.90
C ASN A 377 -5.70 3.96 16.93
N ILE A 378 -4.75 4.01 17.86
CA ILE A 378 -4.65 3.05 18.98
C ILE A 378 -5.93 3.13 19.83
N LEU A 379 -6.34 4.32 20.25
CA LEU A 379 -7.55 4.52 21.05
C LEU A 379 -8.80 3.95 20.36
N LYS A 380 -8.95 4.14 19.05
CA LYS A 380 -10.05 3.51 18.29
C LYS A 380 -9.97 2.00 18.37
N SER A 381 -8.78 1.43 18.16
CA SER A 381 -8.54 -0.01 18.22
C SER A 381 -8.96 -0.60 19.56
N ASP A 382 -8.52 0.02 20.65
CA ASP A 382 -8.80 -0.42 22.03
C ASP A 382 -10.31 -0.36 22.36
N LEU A 383 -11.00 0.70 21.92
CA LEU A 383 -12.42 0.89 22.20
C LEU A 383 -13.33 -0.04 21.39
N HIS A 384 -12.94 -0.45 20.20
CA HIS A 384 -13.77 -1.31 19.35
C HIS A 384 -13.55 -2.81 19.61
N GLN A 385 -12.64 -3.19 20.51
CA GLN A 385 -12.32 -4.60 20.83
C GLN A 385 -12.06 -5.48 19.60
N THR A 386 -11.77 -4.88 18.46
CA THR A 386 -11.35 -5.59 17.28
C THR A 386 -9.87 -5.92 17.45
N GLN A 387 -9.46 -7.15 17.16
CA GLN A 387 -8.02 -7.51 17.09
C GLN A 387 -7.40 -6.82 15.87
N THR A 388 -7.25 -5.50 15.93
CA THR A 388 -6.82 -4.70 14.78
C THR A 388 -5.31 -4.69 14.60
N GLY A 389 -4.52 -5.27 15.51
CA GLY A 389 -3.07 -5.29 15.42
C GLY A 389 -2.41 -3.88 15.42
N VAL A 390 -3.12 -2.86 15.89
CA VAL A 390 -2.61 -1.52 16.21
C VAL A 390 -2.60 -1.38 17.71
N GLY A 391 -1.49 -0.95 18.30
CA GLY A 391 -1.40 -0.81 19.75
C GLY A 391 0.03 -0.74 20.28
N GLY A 392 0.14 -0.76 21.61
CA GLY A 392 1.41 -0.66 22.32
C GLY A 392 1.93 0.78 22.43
N GLU A 393 3.19 0.92 22.81
CA GLU A 393 3.84 2.22 22.92
C GLU A 393 4.13 2.81 21.53
N VAL A 394 4.12 4.13 21.45
CA VAL A 394 4.42 4.85 20.20
C VAL A 394 5.87 5.29 20.22
N ASP A 395 6.66 4.72 19.30
CA ASP A 395 8.01 5.19 19.01
C ASP A 395 7.95 6.46 18.15
N VAL A 396 8.76 7.46 18.49
CA VAL A 396 8.87 8.71 17.72
C VAL A 396 10.32 9.08 17.54
N ALA A 397 10.77 9.14 16.29
CA ALA A 397 12.09 9.63 15.91
C ALA A 397 11.99 11.00 15.24
N MET A 398 12.97 11.83 15.49
CA MET A 398 13.11 13.15 14.88
C MET A 398 14.47 13.22 14.18
N ILE A 399 14.49 13.73 12.96
CA ILE A 399 15.71 13.91 12.19
C ILE A 399 15.80 15.37 11.76
N SER A 400 16.88 16.04 12.13
CA SER A 400 17.14 17.43 11.76
C SER A 400 18.55 17.61 11.23
N ARG A 401 18.77 18.62 10.37
CA ARG A 401 20.09 18.84 9.76
C ARG A 401 21.21 19.06 10.79
N THR A 402 20.90 19.67 11.93
CA THR A 402 21.88 20.00 12.98
C THR A 402 21.96 18.97 14.11
N GLY A 403 20.88 18.25 14.37
CA GLY A 403 20.81 17.29 15.47
C GLY A 403 20.94 15.82 15.05
N GLY A 404 20.87 15.56 13.73
CA GLY A 404 20.84 14.20 13.22
C GLY A 404 19.57 13.45 13.65
N PHE A 405 19.68 12.13 13.73
CA PHE A 405 18.65 11.24 14.22
C PHE A 405 18.62 11.23 15.76
N GLU A 406 17.48 11.51 16.33
CA GLU A 406 17.25 11.47 17.79
C GLU A 406 15.87 10.90 18.13
N TRP A 407 15.78 10.13 19.18
CA TRP A 407 14.51 9.65 19.69
C TRP A 407 13.83 10.74 20.53
N TYR A 408 12.58 11.09 20.17
CA TYR A 408 11.71 11.90 21.02
C TYR A 408 11.01 11.01 22.07
N ALA A 409 10.53 9.85 21.64
CA ALA A 409 9.99 8.79 22.47
C ALA A 409 10.45 7.45 21.90
N LYS A 410 10.92 6.57 22.75
CA LYS A 410 11.25 5.18 22.39
C LYS A 410 10.69 4.29 23.48
N LYS A 411 10.05 3.20 23.08
CA LYS A 411 9.60 2.15 23.99
C LYS A 411 10.76 1.62 24.81
N SER A 412 10.48 1.25 26.05
CA SER A 412 11.46 0.75 27.04
C SER A 412 11.85 -0.71 26.77
#